data_33518208577b596a41c54f11cebc24c5
#
_entry.id   33518208577b596a41c54f11cebc24c5
#
_cell.length_a   1.000
_cell.length_b   1.000
_cell.length_c   1.000
_cell.angle_alpha   90.00
_cell.angle_beta   90.00
_cell.angle_gamma   90.00
#
_symmetry.space_group_name_H-M   'P 1'
#
loop_
_entity.id
_entity.type
_entity.pdbx_description
1 polymer ?
#
loop_
_entity_poly.entity_id
_entity_poly.type
_entity_poly.pdbx_seq_one_letter_code
_entity_poly.pdbx_strand_id
1 'polypeptide(L)'
;YPERLFDVGIAEADAVTFSAGLAAGGLKPVFAVYSSFLQRAVDQILHDVCMQKLHVIFAVDRAGLVGADGETHQGCFDLSY
;
A
#
# COMPACT_ATOMS: atom_id res chain seq x y z
N TYR A 1 10.55 -8.29 15.56
CA TYR A 1 9.88 -7.33 16.45
C TYR A 1 8.36 -7.43 16.28
N PRO A 2 7.71 -8.39 16.96
CA PRO A 2 6.27 -8.56 16.82
C PRO A 2 5.46 -7.31 17.19
N GLU A 3 5.98 -6.51 18.11
CA GLU A 3 5.34 -5.27 18.54
C GLU A 3 5.32 -4.18 17.48
N ARG A 4 6.04 -4.37 16.36
CA ARG A 4 6.11 -3.43 15.25
C ARG A 4 5.43 -3.96 13.98
N LEU A 5 4.81 -5.13 14.07
CA LEU A 5 4.13 -5.76 12.95
C LEU A 5 2.62 -5.68 13.16
N PHE A 6 1.92 -5.15 12.17
CA PHE A 6 0.46 -4.99 12.22
C PHE A 6 -0.16 -5.72 11.02
N ASP A 7 -0.94 -6.75 11.29
CA ASP A 7 -1.71 -7.43 10.26
C ASP A 7 -3.07 -6.75 10.17
N VAL A 8 -3.31 -6.03 9.07
CA VAL A 8 -4.53 -5.26 8.89
C VAL A 8 -5.60 -6.02 8.11
N GLY A 9 -5.32 -7.27 7.72
CA GLY A 9 -6.23 -8.07 6.92
C GLY A 9 -6.33 -7.53 5.48
N ILE A 10 -7.44 -7.83 4.82
CA ILE A 10 -7.68 -7.36 3.45
C ILE A 10 -8.41 -6.00 3.52
N ALA A 11 -7.64 -4.94 3.76
CA ALA A 11 -8.18 -3.59 3.97
C ALA A 11 -7.15 -2.56 3.51
N GLU A 12 -6.87 -2.49 2.20
CA GLU A 12 -5.78 -1.68 1.63
C GLU A 12 -5.97 -0.19 1.90
N ALA A 13 -7.18 0.33 1.71
CA ALA A 13 -7.45 1.75 1.95
C ALA A 13 -7.23 2.13 3.42
N ASP A 14 -7.72 1.29 4.34
CA ASP A 14 -7.52 1.49 5.77
C ASP A 14 -6.04 1.42 6.15
N ALA A 15 -5.31 0.46 5.56
CA ALA A 15 -3.89 0.30 5.82
C ALA A 15 -3.07 1.52 5.39
N VAL A 16 -3.41 2.13 4.25
CA VAL A 16 -2.72 3.33 3.79
C VAL A 16 -2.98 4.50 4.75
N THR A 17 -4.22 4.71 5.16
CA THR A 17 -4.58 5.76 6.12
C THR A 17 -3.91 5.52 7.47
N PHE A 18 -3.88 4.28 7.94
CA PHE A 18 -3.17 3.91 9.17
C PHE A 18 -1.68 4.20 9.06
N SER A 19 -1.05 3.84 7.92
CA SER A 19 0.36 4.14 7.68
C SER A 19 0.62 5.65 7.67
N ALA A 20 -0.26 6.43 7.07
CA ALA A 20 -0.14 7.88 7.09
C ALA A 20 -0.18 8.41 8.53
N GLY A 21 -1.06 7.89 9.37
CA GLY A 21 -1.12 8.25 10.78
C GLY A 21 0.16 7.94 11.53
N LEU A 22 0.75 6.76 11.30
CA LEU A 22 2.02 6.39 11.90
C LEU A 22 3.14 7.34 11.46
N ALA A 23 3.19 7.70 10.18
CA ALA A 23 4.20 8.62 9.66
C ALA A 23 4.02 10.02 10.24
N ALA A 24 2.78 10.49 10.37
CA ALA A 24 2.49 11.79 10.99
C ALA A 24 2.91 11.82 12.44
N GLY A 25 2.89 10.69 13.14
CA GLY A 25 3.36 10.56 14.50
C GLY A 25 4.88 10.39 14.64
N GLY A 26 5.63 10.45 13.55
CA GLY A 26 7.09 10.38 13.57
C GLY A 26 7.67 8.99 13.34
N LEU A 27 6.85 7.99 13.04
CA LEU A 27 7.33 6.64 12.74
C LEU A 27 7.65 6.51 11.25
N LYS A 28 8.28 5.40 10.88
CA LYS A 28 8.64 5.11 9.49
C LYS A 28 7.92 3.83 9.05
N PRO A 29 6.64 3.91 8.68
CA PRO A 29 5.86 2.73 8.33
C PRO A 29 6.26 2.16 6.98
N VAL A 30 6.14 0.84 6.86
CA VAL A 30 6.29 0.11 5.60
C VAL A 30 4.98 -0.68 5.40
N PHE A 31 4.31 -0.44 4.29
CA PHE A 31 3.11 -1.19 3.92
C PHE A 31 3.46 -2.16 2.79
N ALA A 32 3.38 -3.45 3.06
CA ALA A 32 3.65 -4.50 2.09
C ALA A 32 2.34 -5.02 1.51
N VAL A 33 2.20 -4.97 0.19
CA VAL A 33 0.94 -5.30 -0.48
C VAL A 33 1.19 -5.71 -1.94
N TYR A 34 0.27 -6.51 -2.53
CA TYR A 34 0.29 -6.79 -3.96
C TYR A 34 -0.15 -5.56 -4.75
N SER A 35 0.52 -5.32 -5.88
CA SER A 35 0.27 -4.12 -6.69
C SER A 35 -1.19 -4.01 -7.14
N SER A 36 -1.77 -5.08 -7.65
CA SER A 36 -3.16 -5.05 -8.13
C SER A 36 -4.16 -4.73 -7.02
N PHE A 37 -3.88 -5.11 -5.79
CA PHE A 37 -4.73 -4.79 -4.65
C PHE A 37 -4.52 -3.37 -4.16
N LEU A 38 -3.33 -2.83 -4.30
CA LEU A 38 -3.03 -1.46 -3.90
C LEU A 38 -3.86 -0.44 -4.68
N GLN A 39 -4.32 -0.79 -5.88
CA GLN A 39 -5.19 0.09 -6.68
C GLN A 39 -6.43 0.54 -5.91
N ARG A 40 -6.91 -0.25 -4.96
CA ARG A 40 -8.06 0.11 -4.12
C ARG A 40 -7.78 1.27 -3.20
N ALA A 41 -6.53 1.62 -3.02
CA ALA A 41 -6.12 2.66 -2.06
C ALA A 41 -5.49 3.87 -2.74
N VAL A 42 -5.62 4.04 -4.06
CA VAL A 42 -4.99 5.15 -4.78
C VAL A 42 -5.41 6.49 -4.21
N ASP A 43 -6.69 6.66 -3.91
CA ASP A 43 -7.20 7.90 -3.35
C ASP A 43 -6.55 8.21 -1.99
N GLN A 44 -6.42 7.21 -1.14
CA GLN A 44 -5.79 7.36 0.17
C GLN A 44 -4.30 7.68 0.03
N ILE A 45 -3.60 7.08 -0.94
CA ILE A 45 -2.20 7.40 -1.19
C ILE A 45 -2.06 8.87 -1.56
N LEU A 46 -2.88 9.35 -2.48
CA LEU A 46 -2.83 10.74 -2.91
C LEU A 46 -3.18 11.69 -1.78
N HIS A 47 -4.30 11.46 -1.12
CA HIS A 47 -4.85 12.39 -0.14
C HIS A 47 -4.14 12.31 1.21
N ASP A 48 -3.98 11.09 1.75
CA ASP A 48 -3.51 10.93 3.12
C ASP A 48 -1.98 10.96 3.23
N VAL A 49 -1.28 10.50 2.19
CA VAL A 49 0.18 10.40 2.21
C VAL A 49 0.83 11.53 1.40
N CYS A 50 0.52 11.60 0.11
CA CYS A 50 1.24 12.51 -0.80
C CYS A 50 0.93 13.98 -0.54
N MET A 51 -0.32 14.33 -0.35
CA MET A 51 -0.70 15.74 -0.10
C MET A 51 -0.15 16.25 1.22
N GLN A 52 0.03 15.38 2.20
CA GLN A 52 0.60 15.74 3.50
C GLN A 52 2.12 15.56 3.53
N LYS A 53 2.72 15.08 2.44
CA LYS A 53 4.17 14.85 2.31
C LYS A 53 4.72 13.93 3.41
N LEU A 54 3.97 12.89 3.74
CA LEU A 54 4.37 11.93 4.77
C LEU A 54 5.31 10.88 4.20
N HIS A 55 6.22 10.39 5.03
CA HIS A 55 7.18 9.36 4.65
C HIS A 55 6.59 7.98 4.93
N VAL A 56 6.05 7.35 3.90
CA VAL A 56 5.53 5.98 3.95
C VAL A 56 6.23 5.18 2.86
N ILE A 57 6.72 4.00 3.22
CA ILE A 57 7.36 3.08 2.25
C ILE A 57 6.33 2.05 1.83
N PHE A 58 6.12 1.92 0.52
CA PHE A 58 5.24 0.91 -0.06
C PHE A 58 6.10 -0.21 -0.65
N ALA A 59 6.09 -1.36 0.00
CA ALA A 59 6.74 -2.56 -0.52
C ALA A 59 5.74 -3.30 -1.41
N VAL A 60 5.76 -2.98 -2.70
CA VAL A 60 4.76 -3.46 -3.65
C VAL A 60 5.29 -4.71 -4.35
N ASP A 61 4.56 -5.81 -4.18
CA ASP A 61 4.90 -7.09 -4.79
C ASP A 61 3.95 -7.41 -5.95
N ARG A 62 4.38 -8.29 -6.82
CA ARG A 62 3.58 -8.80 -7.95
C ARG A 62 3.05 -7.72 -8.86
N ALA A 63 3.92 -6.76 -9.21
CA ALA A 63 3.60 -5.73 -10.20
C ALA A 63 3.68 -6.31 -11.61
N GLY A 64 2.89 -5.74 -12.53
CA GLY A 64 2.84 -6.17 -13.92
C GLY A 64 2.04 -7.47 -14.11
N LEU A 65 2.28 -8.14 -15.23
CA LEU A 65 1.59 -9.40 -15.54
C LEU A 65 2.32 -10.56 -14.88
N VAL A 66 1.61 -11.34 -14.07
CA VAL A 66 2.16 -12.47 -13.33
C VAL A 66 1.43 -13.75 -13.75
N GLY A 67 2.15 -14.68 -14.36
CA GLY A 67 1.54 -15.82 -15.07
C GLY A 67 0.74 -16.79 -14.22
N ALA A 68 1.05 -16.96 -12.95
CA ALA A 68 0.46 -18.01 -12.11
C ALA A 68 -0.64 -17.55 -11.16
N ASP A 69 -0.91 -16.26 -11.06
CA ASP A 69 -1.78 -15.71 -10.01
C ASP A 69 -3.24 -15.49 -10.45
N GLY A 70 -3.57 -15.72 -11.72
CA GLY A 70 -4.92 -15.52 -12.24
C GLY A 70 -5.21 -14.06 -12.58
N GLU A 71 -6.43 -13.82 -13.07
CA GLU A 71 -6.80 -12.52 -13.63
C GLU A 71 -6.90 -11.39 -12.61
N THR A 72 -7.27 -11.72 -11.37
CA THR A 72 -7.44 -10.70 -10.32
C THR A 72 -6.12 -10.19 -9.76
N HIS A 73 -5.01 -10.83 -10.10
CA HIS A 73 -3.69 -10.48 -9.59
C HIS A 73 -2.78 -9.89 -10.67
N GLN A 74 -3.32 -9.53 -11.83
CA GLN A 74 -2.53 -8.95 -12.92
C GLN A 74 -2.47 -7.43 -12.77
N GLY A 75 -1.26 -6.87 -12.85
CA GLY A 75 -1.04 -5.44 -12.66
C GLY A 75 -0.88 -4.69 -13.98
N CYS A 76 -1.93 -4.64 -14.79
CA CYS A 76 -1.87 -4.02 -16.12
C CYS A 76 -1.62 -2.51 -16.07
N PHE A 77 -2.00 -1.85 -14.99
CA PHE A 77 -1.95 -0.39 -14.85
C PHE A 77 -0.91 0.08 -13.83
N ASP A 78 0.03 -0.79 -13.44
CA ASP A 78 0.95 -0.50 -12.33
C ASP A 78 1.84 0.72 -12.57
N LEU A 79 2.22 0.98 -13.83
CA LEU A 79 3.04 2.15 -14.14
C LEU A 79 2.21 3.44 -14.24
N SER A 80 0.90 3.34 -14.34
CA SER A 80 0.01 4.50 -14.48
C SER A 80 -0.44 5.07 -13.15
N TYR A 81 -0.66 4.21 -12.19
CA TYR A 81 -1.09 4.65 -10.88
C TYR A 81 0.08 4.64 -9.90
#